data_e30e7e093dcc76c197b67a38686841b5
#
_entry.id   e30e7e093dcc76c197b67a38686841b5
#
_cell.length_a   1.000
_cell.length_b   1.000
_cell.length_c   1.000
_cell.angle_alpha   90.00
_cell.angle_beta   90.00
_cell.angle_gamma   90.00
#
_symmetry.space_group_name_H-M   'P 1'
#
loop_
_entity.id
_entity.type
_entity.pdbx_description
1 polymer ?
#
loop_
_entity_poly.entity_id
_entity_poly.type
_entity_poly.pdbx_seq_one_letter_code
_entity_poly.pdbx_strand_id
1 'polypeptide(L)'
;MRCREVEALWDEIRDGASTLREAVHQHLRECPPCQGLYEQYEGVAYCLSCLPPPEPSCDLAKKIVEHIAALRYRTTPITLTSVQTPIGRVYVGFKEKRIAFIGLDRGETPDVVRQYVERRLHRPVVSGEAPPWLKALFDDFFTTWRVDEKVVDISDLTPFEQAALKAAAQIPPGQVRSYAWVAETIGRPKAARAVGQVMARNPLPLFFPCHRVVDSSGDLHNYGYGIEMKARLLSMEGYAGARAR
;
A
#
# COMPACT_ATOMS: atom_id res chain seq x y z
N MET A 1 8.29 13.03 46.36
CA MET A 1 8.55 13.04 44.89
C MET A 1 10.00 13.39 44.65
N ARG A 2 10.70 12.75 43.69
CA ARG A 2 12.09 13.07 43.37
C ARG A 2 12.17 14.18 42.32
N CYS A 3 13.24 14.99 42.31
CA CYS A 3 13.37 16.14 41.39
C CYS A 3 13.15 15.76 39.90
N ARG A 4 13.68 14.63 39.42
CA ARG A 4 13.48 14.19 38.04
C ARG A 4 12.01 13.83 37.70
N GLU A 5 11.23 13.42 38.68
CA GLU A 5 9.80 13.12 38.50
C GLU A 5 9.01 14.41 38.39
N VAL A 6 9.41 15.46 39.11
CA VAL A 6 8.80 16.78 39.07
C VAL A 6 9.03 17.43 37.72
N GLU A 7 10.28 17.40 37.24
CA GLU A 7 10.67 18.00 35.95
C GLU A 7 9.90 17.35 34.75
N ALA A 8 9.71 16.06 34.80
CA ALA A 8 8.98 15.33 33.74
C ALA A 8 7.47 15.67 33.66
N LEU A 9 6.91 16.30 34.70
CA LEU A 9 5.47 16.62 34.79
C LEU A 9 5.14 18.08 34.53
N TRP A 10 6.13 18.94 34.22
CA TRP A 10 5.90 20.39 34.14
C TRP A 10 4.88 20.79 33.05
N ASP A 11 4.96 20.20 31.86
CA ASP A 11 4.02 20.47 30.78
C ASP A 11 2.60 20.02 31.14
N GLU A 12 2.46 18.84 31.72
CA GLU A 12 1.15 18.29 32.11
C GLU A 12 0.49 19.15 33.22
N ILE A 13 1.30 19.70 34.12
CA ILE A 13 0.80 20.55 35.22
C ILE A 13 0.35 21.92 34.72
N ARG A 14 1.13 22.53 33.82
CA ARG A 14 0.77 23.79 33.18
C ARG A 14 -0.53 23.67 32.40
N ASP A 15 -0.69 22.60 31.64
CA ASP A 15 -1.86 22.37 30.79
C ASP A 15 -3.08 21.84 31.58
N GLY A 16 -2.95 21.71 32.91
CA GLY A 16 -4.05 21.35 33.81
C GLY A 16 -4.42 19.86 33.84
N ALA A 17 -3.62 19.01 33.19
CA ALA A 17 -3.95 17.61 32.96
C ALA A 17 -3.51 16.64 34.10
N SER A 18 -2.60 17.06 34.98
CA SER A 18 -2.01 16.16 35.97
C SER A 18 -2.79 16.09 37.28
N THR A 19 -3.13 14.88 37.74
CA THR A 19 -3.68 14.60 39.08
C THR A 19 -2.64 14.79 40.20
N LEU A 20 -1.36 14.94 39.84
CA LEU A 20 -0.23 15.09 40.77
C LEU A 20 0.14 16.57 41.01
N ARG A 21 -0.64 17.51 40.52
CA ARG A 21 -0.39 18.95 40.59
C ARG A 21 -0.04 19.41 41.99
N GLU A 22 -0.84 19.03 43.00
CA GLU A 22 -0.61 19.45 44.38
C GLU A 22 0.73 18.91 44.93
N ALA A 23 1.05 17.65 44.63
CA ALA A 23 2.31 17.03 45.08
C ALA A 23 3.54 17.70 44.45
N VAL A 24 3.44 18.14 43.19
CA VAL A 24 4.51 18.89 42.52
C VAL A 24 4.66 20.30 43.11
N HIS A 25 3.55 21.01 43.31
CA HIS A 25 3.61 22.34 43.98
C HIS A 25 4.14 22.26 45.41
N GLN A 26 3.83 21.18 46.14
CA GLN A 26 4.42 20.94 47.45
C GLN A 26 5.94 20.75 47.35
N HIS A 27 6.43 19.92 46.41
CA HIS A 27 7.85 19.75 46.20
C HIS A 27 8.56 21.07 45.82
N LEU A 28 7.95 21.88 44.94
CA LEU A 28 8.53 23.16 44.54
C LEU A 28 8.67 24.16 45.72
N ARG A 29 7.74 24.13 46.70
CA ARG A 29 7.86 24.92 47.95
C ARG A 29 9.01 24.47 48.84
N GLU A 30 9.40 23.19 48.79
CA GLU A 30 10.39 22.57 49.67
C GLU A 30 11.77 22.41 49.01
N CYS A 31 11.90 22.56 47.69
CA CYS A 31 13.11 22.35 46.94
C CYS A 31 13.51 23.56 46.10
N PRO A 32 14.37 24.46 46.64
CA PRO A 32 14.80 25.67 45.97
C PRO A 32 15.43 25.47 44.59
N PRO A 33 16.24 24.40 44.32
CA PRO A 33 16.73 24.14 42.97
C PRO A 33 15.63 23.88 41.96
N CYS A 34 14.58 23.08 42.31
CA CYS A 34 13.47 22.81 41.43
C CYS A 34 12.56 24.03 41.25
N GLN A 35 12.39 24.85 42.28
CA GLN A 35 11.64 26.10 42.20
C GLN A 35 12.31 27.05 41.19
N GLY A 36 13.61 27.32 41.32
CA GLY A 36 14.32 28.20 40.38
C GLY A 36 14.31 27.71 38.94
N LEU A 37 14.41 26.41 38.74
CA LEU A 37 14.34 25.80 37.42
C LEU A 37 12.90 25.89 36.82
N TYR A 38 11.88 25.72 37.66
CA TYR A 38 10.47 25.85 37.24
C TYR A 38 10.13 27.30 36.87
N GLU A 39 10.63 28.29 37.63
CA GLU A 39 10.45 29.72 37.33
C GLU A 39 11.10 30.09 35.97
N GLN A 40 12.28 29.53 35.66
CA GLN A 40 12.91 29.70 34.35
C GLN A 40 12.09 29.08 33.25
N TYR A 41 11.56 27.85 33.44
CA TYR A 41 10.71 27.18 32.51
C TYR A 41 9.40 27.95 32.21
N GLU A 42 8.73 28.45 33.25
CA GLU A 42 7.54 29.30 33.11
C GLU A 42 7.85 30.60 32.36
N GLY A 43 9.00 31.20 32.60
CA GLY A 43 9.46 32.40 31.88
C GLY A 43 9.65 32.12 30.39
N VAL A 44 10.28 31.01 30.03
CA VAL A 44 10.45 30.59 28.64
C VAL A 44 9.09 30.25 27.98
N ALA A 45 8.23 29.49 28.67
CA ALA A 45 6.90 29.15 28.19
C ALA A 45 6.04 30.41 27.96
N TYR A 46 6.10 31.38 28.84
CA TYR A 46 5.45 32.68 28.67
C TYR A 46 5.98 33.44 27.45
N CYS A 47 7.28 33.52 27.27
CA CYS A 47 7.88 34.17 26.09
C CYS A 47 7.45 33.48 24.80
N LEU A 48 7.43 32.13 24.77
CA LEU A 48 6.99 31.38 23.61
C LEU A 48 5.51 31.60 23.33
N SER A 49 4.65 31.71 24.36
CA SER A 49 3.21 31.97 24.17
C SER A 49 2.92 33.38 23.64
N CYS A 50 3.82 34.32 23.80
CA CYS A 50 3.74 35.69 23.25
C CYS A 50 4.17 35.75 21.78
N LEU A 51 4.84 34.73 21.25
CA LEU A 51 5.20 34.68 19.83
C LEU A 51 3.98 34.37 18.99
N PRO A 52 3.81 35.01 17.84
CA PRO A 52 2.76 34.58 16.89
C PRO A 52 3.04 33.14 16.49
N PRO A 53 2.01 32.32 16.39
CA PRO A 53 2.18 30.94 15.92
C PRO A 53 2.88 30.98 14.55
N PRO A 54 3.92 30.15 14.34
CA PRO A 54 4.61 30.12 13.05
C PRO A 54 3.61 29.72 11.97
N GLU A 55 3.45 30.57 10.97
CA GLU A 55 2.67 30.20 9.80
C GLU A 55 3.37 29.04 9.09
N PRO A 56 2.70 27.88 8.88
CA PRO A 56 3.30 26.81 8.15
C PRO A 56 3.61 27.28 6.74
N SER A 57 4.81 26.99 6.23
CA SER A 57 5.15 27.27 4.83
C SER A 57 4.08 26.64 3.94
N CYS A 58 3.77 27.27 2.81
CA CYS A 58 2.77 26.78 1.85
C CYS A 58 3.06 25.31 1.43
N ASP A 59 4.34 24.94 1.35
CA ASP A 59 4.79 23.59 1.05
C ASP A 59 4.51 22.61 2.21
N LEU A 60 4.70 23.01 3.46
CA LEU A 60 4.40 22.17 4.63
C LEU A 60 2.90 21.93 4.77
N ALA A 61 2.07 22.97 4.61
CA ALA A 61 0.63 22.85 4.64
C ALA A 61 0.13 21.87 3.56
N LYS A 62 0.66 21.98 2.34
CA LYS A 62 0.35 21.06 1.24
C LYS A 62 0.74 19.62 1.57
N LYS A 63 1.95 19.40 2.08
CA LYS A 63 2.42 18.07 2.51
C LYS A 63 1.56 17.46 3.61
N ILE A 64 1.11 18.26 4.59
CA ILE A 64 0.20 17.80 5.65
C ILE A 64 -1.13 17.37 5.07
N VAL A 65 -1.73 18.19 4.18
CA VAL A 65 -3.01 17.85 3.53
C VAL A 65 -2.88 16.58 2.70
N GLU A 66 -1.81 16.44 1.92
CA GLU A 66 -1.54 15.24 1.13
C GLU A 66 -1.36 14.01 2.03
N HIS A 67 -0.66 14.15 3.15
CA HIS A 67 -0.46 13.07 4.11
C HIS A 67 -1.77 12.64 4.80
N ILE A 68 -2.59 13.60 5.22
CA ILE A 68 -3.92 13.32 5.80
C ILE A 68 -4.82 12.64 4.77
N ALA A 69 -4.81 13.09 3.52
CA ALA A 69 -5.56 12.46 2.45
C ALA A 69 -5.11 11.01 2.21
N ALA A 70 -3.80 10.76 2.21
CA ALA A 70 -3.24 9.41 2.09
C ALA A 70 -3.62 8.51 3.27
N LEU A 71 -3.59 9.02 4.51
CA LEU A 71 -4.03 8.28 5.70
C LEU A 71 -5.52 7.93 5.62
N ARG A 72 -6.38 8.88 5.26
CA ARG A 72 -7.83 8.64 5.07
C ARG A 72 -8.07 7.61 3.97
N TYR A 73 -7.30 7.66 2.90
CA TYR A 73 -7.40 6.70 1.81
C TYR A 73 -7.06 5.28 2.28
N ARG A 74 -6.02 5.11 3.09
CA ARG A 74 -5.61 3.81 3.65
C ARG A 74 -6.60 3.25 4.67
N THR A 75 -7.31 4.08 5.41
CA THR A 75 -8.30 3.63 6.39
C THR A 75 -9.67 3.33 5.78
N THR A 76 -9.94 3.75 4.54
CA THR A 76 -11.22 3.48 3.88
C THR A 76 -11.30 2.02 3.45
N PRO A 77 -12.43 1.33 3.72
CA PRO A 77 -12.60 -0.06 3.34
C PRO A 77 -12.48 -0.30 1.84
N ILE A 78 -11.94 -1.46 1.48
CA ILE A 78 -11.96 -2.02 0.13
C ILE A 78 -13.23 -2.85 -0.03
N THR A 79 -13.98 -2.65 -1.09
CA THR A 79 -15.09 -3.54 -1.45
C THR A 79 -14.53 -4.74 -2.20
N LEU A 80 -14.73 -5.94 -1.66
CA LEU A 80 -14.37 -7.21 -2.30
C LEU A 80 -15.61 -7.82 -2.95
N THR A 81 -15.49 -8.16 -4.22
CA THR A 81 -16.53 -8.84 -5.00
C THR A 81 -15.91 -9.91 -5.89
N SER A 82 -16.74 -10.60 -6.67
CA SER A 82 -16.27 -11.52 -7.71
C SER A 82 -16.95 -11.25 -9.05
N VAL A 83 -16.20 -11.48 -10.12
CA VAL A 83 -16.66 -11.35 -11.51
C VAL A 83 -16.40 -12.65 -12.25
N GLN A 84 -17.34 -13.10 -13.08
CA GLN A 84 -17.13 -14.23 -13.99
C GLN A 84 -16.40 -13.73 -15.24
N THR A 85 -15.36 -14.45 -15.61
CA THR A 85 -14.48 -14.10 -16.74
C THR A 85 -14.19 -15.33 -17.59
N PRO A 86 -13.60 -15.20 -18.79
CA PRO A 86 -13.20 -16.35 -19.63
C PRO A 86 -12.23 -17.33 -18.96
N ILE A 87 -11.50 -16.89 -17.92
CA ILE A 87 -10.57 -17.76 -17.16
C ILE A 87 -11.20 -18.36 -15.89
N GLY A 88 -12.47 -18.05 -15.62
CA GLY A 88 -13.19 -18.45 -14.41
C GLY A 88 -13.52 -17.26 -13.51
N ARG A 89 -13.87 -17.55 -12.27
CA ARG A 89 -14.17 -16.53 -11.27
C ARG A 89 -12.90 -15.76 -10.89
N VAL A 90 -13.01 -14.43 -10.82
CA VAL A 90 -11.96 -13.54 -10.39
C VAL A 90 -12.47 -12.70 -9.22
N TYR A 91 -11.76 -12.68 -8.12
CA TYR A 91 -12.03 -11.80 -6.99
C TYR A 91 -11.41 -10.43 -7.24
N VAL A 92 -12.15 -9.38 -6.95
CA VAL A 92 -11.72 -8.00 -7.21
C VAL A 92 -11.94 -7.15 -5.97
N GLY A 93 -10.86 -6.57 -5.45
CA GLY A 93 -10.88 -5.58 -4.39
C GLY A 93 -10.76 -4.18 -4.98
N PHE A 94 -11.76 -3.34 -4.75
CA PHE A 94 -11.80 -1.99 -5.32
C PHE A 94 -12.32 -0.96 -4.32
N LYS A 95 -11.96 0.29 -4.57
CA LYS A 95 -12.52 1.47 -3.91
C LYS A 95 -12.92 2.48 -4.97
N GLU A 96 -14.15 2.98 -4.92
CA GLU A 96 -14.70 3.84 -5.97
C GLU A 96 -14.60 3.16 -7.35
N LYS A 97 -13.80 3.68 -8.27
CA LYS A 97 -13.52 3.06 -9.58
C LYS A 97 -12.05 2.62 -9.73
N ARG A 98 -11.33 2.45 -8.61
CA ARG A 98 -9.93 2.01 -8.62
C ARG A 98 -9.77 0.64 -8.00
N ILE A 99 -9.11 -0.26 -8.72
CA ILE A 99 -8.88 -1.65 -8.34
C ILE A 99 -7.52 -1.77 -7.65
N ALA A 100 -7.53 -2.25 -6.43
CA ALA A 100 -6.33 -2.47 -5.61
C ALA A 100 -5.93 -3.94 -5.50
N PHE A 101 -6.84 -4.86 -5.83
CA PHE A 101 -6.60 -6.29 -5.75
C PHE A 101 -7.35 -7.06 -6.85
N ILE A 102 -6.67 -8.04 -7.44
CA ILE A 102 -7.24 -9.07 -8.29
C ILE A 102 -6.72 -10.42 -7.80
N GLY A 103 -7.61 -11.39 -7.60
CA GLY A 103 -7.29 -12.77 -7.26
C GLY A 103 -8.02 -13.75 -8.16
N LEU A 104 -7.30 -14.69 -8.77
CA LEU A 104 -7.92 -15.77 -9.53
C LEU A 104 -8.41 -16.84 -8.54
N ASP A 105 -9.61 -17.35 -8.76
CA ASP A 105 -10.23 -18.39 -7.91
C ASP A 105 -9.42 -19.68 -7.93
N ARG A 106 -9.13 -20.19 -6.73
CA ARG A 106 -8.44 -21.48 -6.51
C ARG A 106 -9.34 -22.46 -5.74
N GLY A 107 -10.64 -22.18 -5.65
CA GLY A 107 -11.58 -22.92 -4.82
C GLY A 107 -11.60 -22.51 -3.35
N GLU A 108 -10.99 -21.36 -3.01
CA GLU A 108 -11.03 -20.80 -1.65
C GLU A 108 -12.41 -20.23 -1.34
N THR A 109 -12.78 -20.25 -0.06
CA THR A 109 -14.02 -19.59 0.36
C THR A 109 -13.85 -18.05 0.34
N PRO A 110 -14.94 -17.28 0.12
CA PRO A 110 -14.89 -15.82 0.11
C PRO A 110 -14.25 -15.21 1.38
N ASP A 111 -14.45 -15.84 2.54
CA ASP A 111 -13.86 -15.39 3.80
C ASP A 111 -12.34 -15.55 3.84
N VAL A 112 -11.81 -16.63 3.29
CA VAL A 112 -10.35 -16.85 3.17
C VAL A 112 -9.75 -15.79 2.25
N VAL A 113 -10.39 -15.53 1.12
CA VAL A 113 -9.94 -14.47 0.20
C VAL A 113 -10.01 -13.09 0.87
N ARG A 114 -11.10 -12.78 1.59
CA ARG A 114 -11.24 -11.52 2.33
C ARG A 114 -10.10 -11.33 3.33
N GLN A 115 -9.84 -12.31 4.19
CA GLN A 115 -8.74 -12.24 5.16
C GLN A 115 -7.37 -12.11 4.50
N TYR A 116 -7.16 -12.76 3.36
CA TYR A 116 -5.94 -12.60 2.57
C TYR A 116 -5.78 -11.16 2.08
N VAL A 117 -6.82 -10.58 1.51
CA VAL A 117 -6.83 -9.19 1.01
C VAL A 117 -6.60 -8.19 2.13
N GLU A 118 -7.27 -8.35 3.29
CA GLU A 118 -7.08 -7.52 4.48
C GLU A 118 -5.61 -7.49 4.92
N ARG A 119 -5.01 -8.67 5.05
CA ARG A 119 -3.60 -8.80 5.43
C ARG A 119 -2.64 -8.25 4.37
N ARG A 120 -2.99 -8.41 3.09
CA ARG A 120 -2.12 -8.00 1.97
C ARG A 120 -2.12 -6.50 1.75
N LEU A 121 -3.26 -5.85 1.88
CA LEU A 121 -3.43 -4.42 1.65
C LEU A 121 -3.37 -3.60 2.94
N HIS A 122 -3.36 -4.25 4.12
CA HIS A 122 -3.44 -3.58 5.41
C HIS A 122 -4.64 -2.61 5.52
N ARG A 123 -5.78 -3.02 4.95
CA ARG A 123 -7.02 -2.24 4.90
C ARG A 123 -8.21 -3.10 5.29
N PRO A 124 -9.25 -2.53 5.93
CA PRO A 124 -10.51 -3.23 6.13
C PRO A 124 -11.12 -3.63 4.78
N VAL A 125 -11.71 -4.82 4.73
CA VAL A 125 -12.37 -5.34 3.53
C VAL A 125 -13.82 -5.66 3.84
N VAL A 126 -14.73 -5.14 3.02
CA VAL A 126 -16.16 -5.42 3.08
C VAL A 126 -16.59 -6.16 1.82
N SER A 127 -17.49 -7.13 1.97
CA SER A 127 -18.08 -7.81 0.82
C SER A 127 -19.15 -6.90 0.18
N GLY A 128 -19.22 -6.90 -1.14
CA GLY A 128 -20.19 -6.12 -1.90
C GLY A 128 -20.53 -6.74 -3.23
N GLU A 129 -21.56 -6.22 -3.88
CA GLU A 129 -21.95 -6.64 -5.22
C GLU A 129 -21.02 -6.06 -6.29
N ALA A 130 -20.88 -6.80 -7.41
CA ALA A 130 -20.08 -6.33 -8.53
C ALA A 130 -20.83 -5.21 -9.28
N PRO A 131 -20.31 -3.98 -9.31
CA PRO A 131 -20.96 -2.92 -10.05
C PRO A 131 -20.85 -3.18 -11.57
N PRO A 132 -21.82 -2.71 -12.38
CA PRO A 132 -21.86 -2.98 -13.82
C PRO A 132 -20.59 -2.58 -14.58
N TRP A 133 -19.95 -1.47 -14.17
CA TRP A 133 -18.72 -1.01 -14.80
C TRP A 133 -17.57 -2.01 -14.67
N LEU A 134 -17.55 -2.81 -13.59
CA LEU A 134 -16.49 -3.77 -13.33
C LEU A 134 -16.56 -4.93 -14.33
N LYS A 135 -17.78 -5.43 -14.61
CA LYS A 135 -17.97 -6.46 -15.63
C LYS A 135 -17.55 -5.94 -17.01
N ALA A 136 -18.00 -4.75 -17.39
CA ALA A 136 -17.64 -4.15 -18.66
C ALA A 136 -16.10 -3.96 -18.80
N LEU A 137 -15.41 -3.58 -17.72
CA LEU A 137 -13.96 -3.45 -17.70
C LEU A 137 -13.26 -4.79 -17.99
N PHE A 138 -13.72 -5.90 -17.37
CA PHE A 138 -13.13 -7.22 -17.63
C PHE A 138 -13.47 -7.73 -19.03
N ASP A 139 -14.67 -7.50 -19.53
CA ASP A 139 -15.07 -7.87 -20.90
C ASP A 139 -14.17 -7.14 -21.93
N ASP A 140 -13.93 -5.84 -21.76
CA ASP A 140 -13.00 -5.05 -22.58
C ASP A 140 -11.54 -5.53 -22.42
N PHE A 141 -11.10 -5.77 -21.18
CA PHE A 141 -9.75 -6.25 -20.90
C PHE A 141 -9.44 -7.57 -21.63
N PHE A 142 -10.31 -8.57 -21.56
CA PHE A 142 -10.09 -9.86 -22.24
C PHE A 142 -10.18 -9.78 -23.76
N THR A 143 -10.68 -8.68 -24.31
CA THR A 143 -10.67 -8.40 -25.74
C THR A 143 -9.38 -7.70 -26.17
N THR A 144 -8.94 -6.71 -25.38
CA THR A 144 -7.82 -5.82 -25.73
C THR A 144 -6.50 -6.17 -25.05
N TRP A 145 -6.56 -6.92 -23.94
CA TRP A 145 -5.45 -7.20 -23.01
C TRP A 145 -4.78 -5.93 -22.50
N ARG A 146 -5.52 -4.84 -22.41
CA ARG A 146 -5.07 -3.52 -21.94
C ARG A 146 -6.00 -3.01 -20.86
N VAL A 147 -5.44 -2.21 -19.97
CA VAL A 147 -6.17 -1.51 -18.93
C VAL A 147 -5.67 -0.06 -18.83
N ASP A 148 -6.58 0.88 -18.55
CA ASP A 148 -6.20 2.25 -18.23
C ASP A 148 -5.58 2.29 -16.83
N GLU A 149 -4.39 2.85 -16.69
CA GLU A 149 -3.71 3.01 -15.40
C GLU A 149 -4.56 3.79 -14.37
N LYS A 150 -5.51 4.61 -14.80
CA LYS A 150 -6.40 5.37 -13.91
C LYS A 150 -7.32 4.47 -13.08
N VAL A 151 -7.62 3.27 -13.57
CA VAL A 151 -8.50 2.33 -12.85
C VAL A 151 -7.74 1.41 -11.89
N VAL A 152 -6.41 1.48 -11.82
CA VAL A 152 -5.60 0.68 -10.90
C VAL A 152 -5.10 1.51 -9.72
N ASP A 153 -5.02 0.87 -8.57
CA ASP A 153 -4.45 1.44 -7.35
C ASP A 153 -3.24 0.63 -6.89
N ILE A 154 -2.07 1.19 -7.09
CA ILE A 154 -0.78 0.62 -6.63
C ILE A 154 -0.08 1.54 -5.63
N SER A 155 -0.82 2.46 -5.02
CA SER A 155 -0.26 3.46 -4.10
C SER A 155 0.35 2.86 -2.83
N ASP A 156 -0.06 1.65 -2.45
CA ASP A 156 0.46 0.92 -1.29
C ASP A 156 1.76 0.16 -1.59
N LEU A 157 2.17 0.09 -2.86
CA LEU A 157 3.39 -0.58 -3.27
C LEU A 157 4.59 0.35 -3.18
N THR A 158 5.76 -0.22 -2.90
CA THR A 158 7.01 0.53 -2.91
C THR A 158 7.33 1.06 -4.32
N PRO A 159 8.15 2.13 -4.46
CA PRO A 159 8.57 2.64 -5.76
C PRO A 159 9.21 1.57 -6.67
N PHE A 160 9.96 0.63 -6.07
CA PHE A 160 10.57 -0.49 -6.82
C PHE A 160 9.50 -1.46 -7.35
N GLU A 161 8.52 -1.84 -6.54
CA GLU A 161 7.42 -2.71 -6.96
C GLU A 161 6.59 -2.06 -8.06
N GLN A 162 6.23 -0.78 -7.90
CA GLN A 162 5.51 -0.03 -8.92
C GLN A 162 6.27 0.01 -10.25
N ALA A 163 7.58 0.32 -10.22
CA ALA A 163 8.41 0.36 -11.41
C ALA A 163 8.47 -1.01 -12.11
N ALA A 164 8.68 -2.10 -11.35
CA ALA A 164 8.74 -3.45 -11.89
C ALA A 164 7.41 -3.90 -12.53
N LEU A 165 6.27 -3.62 -11.88
CA LEU A 165 4.95 -3.95 -12.42
C LEU A 165 4.64 -3.13 -13.68
N LYS A 166 4.95 -1.83 -13.68
CA LYS A 166 4.79 -0.97 -14.87
C LYS A 166 5.67 -1.41 -16.03
N ALA A 167 6.91 -1.86 -15.76
CA ALA A 167 7.78 -2.42 -16.80
C ALA A 167 7.18 -3.73 -17.36
N ALA A 168 6.62 -4.61 -16.52
CA ALA A 168 5.94 -5.81 -16.98
C ALA A 168 4.71 -5.48 -17.84
N ALA A 169 3.97 -4.41 -17.54
CA ALA A 169 2.83 -3.95 -18.33
C ALA A 169 3.21 -3.46 -19.74
N GLN A 170 4.49 -3.12 -19.97
CA GLN A 170 4.99 -2.76 -21.32
C GLN A 170 5.16 -3.97 -22.25
N ILE A 171 5.15 -5.18 -21.70
CA ILE A 171 5.26 -6.41 -22.52
C ILE A 171 3.94 -6.59 -23.29
N PRO A 172 3.95 -6.58 -24.62
CA PRO A 172 2.74 -6.72 -25.41
C PRO A 172 2.09 -8.11 -25.21
N PRO A 173 0.76 -8.23 -25.41
CA PRO A 173 0.09 -9.52 -25.47
C PRO A 173 0.76 -10.46 -26.48
N GLY A 174 0.84 -11.74 -26.18
CA GLY A 174 1.49 -12.74 -27.02
C GLY A 174 3.02 -12.70 -26.99
N GLN A 175 3.64 -11.91 -26.15
CA GLN A 175 5.08 -11.86 -25.96
C GLN A 175 5.46 -12.14 -24.51
N VAL A 176 6.68 -12.62 -24.32
CA VAL A 176 7.27 -12.83 -23.01
C VAL A 176 8.62 -12.11 -22.88
N ARG A 177 9.01 -11.75 -21.69
CA ARG A 177 10.35 -11.18 -21.37
C ARG A 177 10.88 -11.83 -20.11
N SER A 178 12.21 -11.84 -19.98
CA SER A 178 12.84 -12.39 -18.78
C SER A 178 12.74 -11.45 -17.58
N TYR A 179 12.88 -12.00 -16.35
CA TYR A 179 13.03 -11.19 -15.14
C TYR A 179 14.22 -10.22 -15.25
N ALA A 180 15.29 -10.63 -15.93
CA ALA A 180 16.45 -9.77 -16.18
C ALA A 180 16.07 -8.57 -17.07
N TRP A 181 15.29 -8.77 -18.13
CA TRP A 181 14.79 -7.68 -18.97
C TRP A 181 13.98 -6.65 -18.16
N VAL A 182 13.10 -7.09 -17.28
CA VAL A 182 12.34 -6.19 -16.40
C VAL A 182 13.30 -5.40 -15.50
N ALA A 183 14.30 -6.08 -14.91
CA ALA A 183 15.30 -5.45 -14.05
C ALA A 183 16.13 -4.41 -14.80
N GLU A 184 16.54 -4.67 -16.03
CA GLU A 184 17.25 -3.73 -16.91
C GLU A 184 16.38 -2.52 -17.25
N THR A 185 15.11 -2.75 -17.63
CA THR A 185 14.14 -1.71 -17.97
C THR A 185 13.94 -0.70 -16.86
N ILE A 186 13.98 -1.13 -15.59
CA ILE A 186 13.85 -0.23 -14.41
C ILE A 186 15.22 0.31 -13.94
N GLY A 187 16.29 0.16 -14.70
CA GLY A 187 17.62 0.64 -14.34
C GLY A 187 18.29 -0.11 -13.18
N ARG A 188 17.89 -1.35 -12.91
CA ARG A 188 18.39 -2.19 -11.82
C ARG A 188 18.82 -3.59 -12.31
N PRO A 189 19.79 -3.71 -13.22
CA PRO A 189 20.09 -4.97 -13.93
C PRO A 189 20.44 -6.15 -13.01
N LYS A 190 20.97 -5.89 -11.81
CA LYS A 190 21.29 -6.93 -10.81
C LYS A 190 20.09 -7.37 -9.98
N ALA A 191 18.89 -6.81 -10.18
CA ALA A 191 17.73 -7.02 -9.33
C ALA A 191 16.75 -8.10 -9.85
N ALA A 192 17.13 -8.98 -10.79
CA ALA A 192 16.24 -9.98 -11.39
C ALA A 192 15.52 -10.87 -10.35
N ARG A 193 16.21 -11.28 -9.26
CA ARG A 193 15.58 -12.04 -8.16
C ARG A 193 14.53 -11.21 -7.40
N ALA A 194 14.82 -9.94 -7.15
CA ALA A 194 13.87 -9.03 -6.50
C ALA A 194 12.65 -8.78 -7.40
N VAL A 195 12.83 -8.62 -8.70
CA VAL A 195 11.73 -8.58 -9.69
C VAL A 195 10.88 -9.85 -9.61
N GLY A 196 11.50 -11.03 -9.52
CA GLY A 196 10.77 -12.30 -9.32
C GLY A 196 9.89 -12.29 -8.09
N GLN A 197 10.36 -11.73 -6.96
CA GLN A 197 9.56 -11.56 -5.75
C GLN A 197 8.37 -10.60 -5.95
N VAL A 198 8.58 -9.50 -6.68
CA VAL A 198 7.50 -8.57 -7.03
C VAL A 198 6.44 -9.27 -7.88
N MET A 199 6.84 -10.01 -8.91
CA MET A 199 5.91 -10.75 -9.77
C MET A 199 5.11 -11.80 -8.98
N ALA A 200 5.74 -12.51 -8.04
CA ALA A 200 5.08 -13.49 -7.18
C ALA A 200 4.09 -12.86 -6.19
N ARG A 201 4.30 -11.60 -5.81
CA ARG A 201 3.44 -10.85 -4.87
C ARG A 201 2.53 -9.84 -5.55
N ASN A 202 2.44 -9.85 -6.86
CA ASN A 202 1.62 -8.92 -7.63
C ASN A 202 0.17 -8.92 -7.14
N PRO A 203 -0.36 -7.80 -6.63
CA PRO A 203 -1.74 -7.72 -6.16
C PRO A 203 -2.77 -7.56 -7.29
N LEU A 204 -2.32 -7.28 -8.51
CA LEU A 204 -3.14 -6.99 -9.68
C LEU A 204 -2.73 -7.86 -10.89
N PRO A 205 -2.68 -9.21 -10.73
CA PRO A 205 -2.42 -10.10 -11.87
C PRO A 205 -3.45 -9.82 -12.97
N LEU A 206 -3.11 -10.11 -14.19
CA LEU A 206 -3.80 -9.73 -15.42
C LEU A 206 -3.47 -8.29 -15.83
N PHE A 207 -3.82 -7.29 -15.04
CA PHE A 207 -3.58 -5.87 -15.34
C PHE A 207 -2.07 -5.53 -15.35
N PHE A 208 -1.34 -6.07 -14.39
CA PHE A 208 0.13 -6.15 -14.47
C PHE A 208 0.52 -7.59 -14.81
N PRO A 209 0.83 -7.87 -16.08
CA PRO A 209 0.86 -9.22 -16.61
C PRO A 209 2.13 -10.00 -16.19
N CYS A 210 2.21 -10.36 -14.89
CA CYS A 210 3.30 -11.16 -14.37
C CYS A 210 3.43 -12.55 -15.06
N HIS A 211 2.36 -13.03 -15.70
CA HIS A 211 2.39 -14.25 -16.53
C HIS A 211 3.23 -14.08 -17.80
N ARG A 212 3.47 -12.86 -18.31
CA ARG A 212 4.38 -12.57 -19.45
C ARG A 212 5.85 -12.51 -19.03
N VAL A 213 6.15 -12.60 -17.72
CA VAL A 213 7.53 -12.61 -17.24
C VAL A 213 7.96 -14.04 -16.99
N VAL A 214 9.07 -14.44 -17.64
CA VAL A 214 9.63 -15.81 -17.66
C VAL A 214 11.07 -15.79 -17.17
N ASP A 215 11.69 -16.95 -17.02
CA ASP A 215 13.11 -17.02 -16.77
C ASP A 215 13.97 -16.77 -18.03
N SER A 216 15.29 -16.86 -17.90
CA SER A 216 16.23 -16.67 -19.03
C SER A 216 16.19 -17.82 -20.05
N SER A 217 15.69 -18.99 -19.69
CA SER A 217 15.50 -20.12 -20.62
C SER A 217 14.19 -20.00 -21.40
N GLY A 218 13.28 -19.11 -21.01
CA GLY A 218 11.95 -18.98 -21.57
C GLY A 218 10.95 -19.97 -20.97
N ASP A 219 11.35 -20.73 -19.94
CA ASP A 219 10.49 -21.69 -19.28
C ASP A 219 9.44 -20.99 -18.39
N LEU A 220 8.24 -21.60 -18.33
CA LEU A 220 7.11 -21.10 -17.55
C LEU A 220 7.26 -21.47 -16.07
N HIS A 221 8.39 -21.06 -15.44
CA HIS A 221 8.59 -21.33 -14.01
C HIS A 221 7.62 -20.56 -13.13
N ASN A 222 7.30 -21.18 -12.00
CA ASN A 222 6.60 -20.64 -10.83
C ASN A 222 5.64 -19.47 -11.09
N TYR A 223 4.41 -19.78 -11.28
CA TYR A 223 3.33 -18.79 -11.30
C TYR A 223 2.45 -18.97 -10.05
N GLY A 224 2.11 -17.87 -9.41
CA GLY A 224 1.33 -17.88 -8.17
C GLY A 224 -0.01 -18.62 -8.30
N TYR A 225 -0.57 -18.74 -9.49
CA TYR A 225 -1.81 -19.45 -9.81
C TYR A 225 -1.61 -20.76 -10.56
N GLY A 226 -0.39 -21.30 -10.55
CA GLY A 226 -0.02 -22.54 -11.24
C GLY A 226 0.44 -22.32 -12.69
N ILE A 227 1.31 -23.23 -13.14
CA ILE A 227 1.92 -23.16 -14.49
C ILE A 227 0.84 -23.30 -15.58
N GLU A 228 -0.17 -24.13 -15.35
CA GLU A 228 -1.28 -24.34 -16.28
C GLU A 228 -2.06 -23.05 -16.54
N MET A 229 -2.35 -22.27 -15.49
CA MET A 229 -3.00 -20.96 -15.63
C MET A 229 -2.12 -19.97 -16.38
N LYS A 230 -0.80 -19.97 -16.12
CA LYS A 230 0.16 -19.14 -16.88
C LYS A 230 0.15 -19.50 -18.36
N ALA A 231 0.24 -20.78 -18.68
CA ALA A 231 0.19 -21.26 -20.05
C ALA A 231 -1.15 -20.93 -20.74
N ARG A 232 -2.27 -21.08 -20.03
CA ARG A 232 -3.60 -20.71 -20.52
C ARG A 232 -3.70 -19.24 -20.86
N LEU A 233 -3.26 -18.34 -19.97
CA LEU A 233 -3.27 -16.89 -20.22
C LEU A 233 -2.42 -16.53 -21.43
N LEU A 234 -1.20 -17.05 -21.52
CA LEU A 234 -0.31 -16.81 -22.65
C LEU A 234 -0.89 -17.34 -23.97
N SER A 235 -1.53 -18.51 -23.95
CA SER A 235 -2.21 -19.08 -25.13
C SER A 235 -3.38 -18.19 -25.58
N MET A 236 -4.20 -17.68 -24.64
CA MET A 236 -5.29 -16.76 -24.94
C MET A 236 -4.80 -15.45 -25.57
N GLU A 237 -3.58 -15.03 -25.24
CA GLU A 237 -2.91 -13.87 -25.82
C GLU A 237 -2.23 -14.17 -27.19
N GLY A 238 -2.28 -15.43 -27.66
CA GLY A 238 -1.66 -15.84 -28.93
C GLY A 238 -0.17 -16.19 -28.82
N TYR A 239 0.38 -16.42 -27.61
CA TYR A 239 1.78 -16.86 -27.47
C TYR A 239 1.96 -18.32 -27.90
N ALA A 240 2.71 -18.55 -28.99
CA ALA A 240 2.91 -19.88 -29.57
C ALA A 240 3.85 -20.82 -28.77
N GLY A 241 4.63 -20.28 -27.83
CA GLY A 241 5.61 -21.03 -27.03
C GLY A 241 5.07 -21.59 -25.71
N ALA A 242 3.78 -21.43 -25.40
CA ALA A 242 3.17 -21.84 -24.13
C ALA A 242 2.99 -23.37 -24.02
N ARG A 243 4.08 -24.13 -23.92
CA ARG A 243 4.04 -25.55 -23.55
C ARG A 243 4.29 -25.67 -22.06
N ALA A 244 3.26 -26.11 -21.29
CA ALA A 244 3.49 -26.66 -19.97
C ALA A 244 4.29 -27.97 -20.15
N ARG A 245 5.46 -28.06 -19.55
CA ARG A 245 6.19 -29.33 -19.41
C ARG A 245 5.80 -29.98 -18.11
#